data_a41a2c7596e7ff39333f01370382b87e
#
_entry.id   a41a2c7596e7ff39333f01370382b87e
#
_cell.length_a   1.000
_cell.length_b   1.000
_cell.length_c   1.000
_cell.angle_alpha   90.00
_cell.angle_beta   90.00
_cell.angle_gamma   90.00
#
_symmetry.space_group_name_H-M   'P 1'
#
loop_
_entity.id
_entity.type
_entity.pdbx_description
1 polymer ?
#
loop_
_entity_poly.entity_id
_entity_poly.type
_entity_poly.pdbx_seq_one_letter_code
_entity_poly.pdbx_strand_id
1 'polypeptide(L)'
;MDDFLDLVWDKIVDGCEYIAAILDAILAPLNHRIGPALVILILVVVLVAFTKLLARVYNTKRHAELKENYEHWFELRKEAMAGEDREKSKALARNIDQARLNKAYYDYFFEGFLKSIITTILPILLTAAYINRAYSPENLNQHVGQAYIFKFSREASDPVIISAFFWFVICLLLVHLTWFSVSLIIKRAIGRKKTVNGDSKLEEKPHEAPEN
;
A
#
# COMPACT_ATOMS: atom_id res chain seq x y z
N MET A 1 24.99 -19.08 19.45
CA MET A 1 24.23 -18.02 18.76
C MET A 1 23.21 -18.63 17.80
N ASP A 2 23.56 -19.76 17.22
CA ASP A 2 22.72 -20.53 16.28
C ASP A 2 21.42 -21.01 16.95
N ASP A 3 21.50 -21.60 18.13
CA ASP A 3 20.33 -22.10 18.91
C ASP A 3 19.29 -21.02 19.21
N PHE A 4 19.72 -19.74 19.39
CA PHE A 4 18.78 -18.64 19.61
C PHE A 4 18.07 -18.25 18.30
N LEU A 5 18.82 -18.23 17.20
CA LEU A 5 18.23 -17.92 15.87
C LEU A 5 17.27 -19.03 15.45
N ASP A 6 17.61 -20.28 15.68
CA ASP A 6 16.74 -21.43 15.40
C ASP A 6 15.46 -21.36 16.23
N LEU A 7 15.55 -21.05 17.55
CA LEU A 7 14.39 -20.88 18.41
C LEU A 7 13.46 -19.75 17.92
N VAL A 8 14.05 -18.63 17.50
CA VAL A 8 13.26 -17.50 16.96
C VAL A 8 12.61 -17.88 15.64
N TRP A 9 13.33 -18.59 14.78
CA TRP A 9 12.82 -19.08 13.51
C TRP A 9 11.65 -20.05 13.69
N ASP A 10 11.78 -21.03 14.57
CA ASP A 10 10.73 -21.99 14.90
C ASP A 10 9.46 -21.27 15.40
N LYS A 11 9.61 -20.26 16.25
CA LYS A 11 8.46 -19.47 16.74
C LYS A 11 7.78 -18.66 15.63
N ILE A 12 8.54 -18.16 14.67
CA ILE A 12 7.98 -17.47 13.50
C ILE A 12 7.21 -18.46 12.62
N VAL A 13 7.77 -19.63 12.37
CA VAL A 13 7.13 -20.69 11.58
C VAL A 13 5.85 -21.17 12.26
N ASP A 14 5.89 -21.49 13.56
CA ASP A 14 4.71 -21.86 14.37
C ASP A 14 3.60 -20.80 14.26
N GLY A 15 3.97 -19.51 14.37
CA GLY A 15 3.03 -18.40 14.23
C GLY A 15 2.39 -18.32 12.83
N CYS A 16 3.18 -18.52 11.78
CA CYS A 16 2.69 -18.56 10.40
C CYS A 16 1.76 -19.76 10.17
N GLU A 17 2.10 -20.93 10.70
CA GLU A 17 1.26 -22.13 10.59
C GLU A 17 -0.06 -21.97 11.34
N TYR A 18 -0.04 -21.36 12.52
CA TYR A 18 -1.25 -21.06 13.28
C TYR A 18 -2.19 -20.12 12.53
N ILE A 19 -1.65 -19.05 11.93
CA ILE A 19 -2.42 -18.13 11.09
C ILE A 19 -2.99 -18.85 9.86
N ALA A 20 -2.18 -19.69 9.22
CA ALA A 20 -2.63 -20.48 8.07
C ALA A 20 -3.77 -21.44 8.44
N ALA A 21 -3.70 -22.11 9.59
CA ALA A 21 -4.75 -23.00 10.07
C ALA A 21 -6.07 -22.25 10.34
N ILE A 22 -6.02 -21.04 10.88
CA ILE A 22 -7.20 -20.18 11.06
C ILE A 22 -7.81 -19.81 9.70
N LEU A 23 -6.97 -19.40 8.74
CA LEU A 23 -7.43 -19.06 7.40
C LEU A 23 -8.07 -20.29 6.72
N ASP A 24 -7.46 -21.46 6.81
CA ASP A 24 -8.01 -22.71 6.27
C ASP A 24 -9.37 -23.03 6.86
N ALA A 25 -9.54 -22.91 8.18
CA ALA A 25 -10.82 -23.15 8.86
C ALA A 25 -11.92 -22.20 8.39
N ILE A 26 -11.60 -20.95 8.09
CA ILE A 26 -12.56 -19.94 7.62
C ILE A 26 -12.84 -20.10 6.12
N LEU A 27 -11.81 -20.35 5.32
CA LEU A 27 -11.91 -20.32 3.87
C LEU A 27 -12.38 -21.68 3.28
N ALA A 28 -12.13 -22.81 3.96
CA ALA A 28 -12.60 -24.12 3.49
C ALA A 28 -14.12 -24.18 3.23
N PRO A 29 -15.01 -23.76 4.15
CA PRO A 29 -16.44 -23.76 3.88
C PRO A 29 -16.86 -22.78 2.79
N LEU A 30 -16.13 -21.66 2.62
CA LEU A 30 -16.38 -20.71 1.54
C LEU A 30 -15.99 -21.29 0.19
N ASN A 31 -14.86 -21.98 0.10
CA ASN A 31 -14.40 -22.62 -1.15
C ASN A 31 -15.45 -23.59 -1.70
N HIS A 32 -16.12 -24.35 -0.85
CA HIS A 32 -17.18 -25.27 -1.27
C HIS A 32 -18.46 -24.55 -1.75
N ARG A 33 -18.75 -23.35 -1.23
CA ARG A 33 -19.99 -22.63 -1.55
C ARG A 33 -19.88 -21.71 -2.78
N ILE A 34 -18.79 -20.97 -2.88
CA ILE A 34 -18.62 -19.90 -3.88
C ILE A 34 -17.44 -20.13 -4.82
N GLY A 35 -16.66 -21.19 -4.59
CA GLY A 35 -15.52 -21.57 -5.41
C GLY A 35 -14.24 -20.78 -5.10
N PRO A 36 -13.07 -21.35 -5.43
CA PRO A 36 -11.76 -20.81 -5.05
C PRO A 36 -11.46 -19.44 -5.71
N ALA A 37 -11.96 -19.18 -6.90
CA ALA A 37 -11.73 -17.91 -7.61
C ALA A 37 -12.29 -16.70 -6.83
N LEU A 38 -13.53 -16.80 -6.33
CA LEU A 38 -14.19 -15.74 -5.57
C LEU A 38 -13.61 -15.64 -4.17
N VAL A 39 -13.23 -16.75 -3.55
CA VAL A 39 -12.60 -16.75 -2.22
C VAL A 39 -11.26 -16.01 -2.27
N ILE A 40 -10.42 -16.25 -3.28
CA ILE A 40 -9.17 -15.54 -3.48
C ILE A 40 -9.43 -14.03 -3.69
N LEU A 41 -10.43 -13.66 -4.48
CA LEU A 41 -10.79 -12.25 -4.67
C LEU A 41 -11.21 -11.57 -3.35
N ILE A 42 -12.06 -12.22 -2.56
CA ILE A 42 -12.48 -11.71 -1.25
C ILE A 42 -11.27 -11.56 -0.31
N LEU A 43 -10.41 -12.57 -0.27
CA LEU A 43 -9.19 -12.53 0.54
C LEU A 43 -8.29 -11.34 0.14
N VAL A 44 -8.13 -11.07 -1.15
CA VAL A 44 -7.37 -9.92 -1.64
C VAL A 44 -8.01 -8.59 -1.23
N VAL A 45 -9.33 -8.47 -1.32
CA VAL A 45 -10.04 -7.25 -0.87
C VAL A 45 -9.82 -7.01 0.62
N VAL A 46 -9.96 -8.05 1.45
CA VAL A 46 -9.69 -7.99 2.90
C VAL A 46 -8.22 -7.63 3.16
N LEU A 47 -7.29 -8.25 2.45
CA LEU A 47 -5.85 -7.96 2.56
C LEU A 47 -5.56 -6.49 2.26
N VAL A 48 -6.09 -5.95 1.14
CA VAL A 48 -5.87 -4.53 0.78
C VAL A 48 -6.49 -3.59 1.80
N ALA A 49 -7.69 -3.89 2.31
CA ALA A 49 -8.31 -3.11 3.39
C ALA A 49 -7.45 -3.15 4.66
N PHE A 50 -6.95 -4.32 5.04
CA PHE A 50 -6.07 -4.52 6.19
C PHE A 50 -4.75 -3.77 6.06
N THR A 51 -4.06 -3.84 4.91
CA THR A 51 -2.81 -3.08 4.69
C THR A 51 -3.03 -1.57 4.76
N LYS A 52 -4.17 -1.07 4.25
CA LYS A 52 -4.53 0.36 4.36
C LYS A 52 -4.82 0.76 5.81
N LEU A 53 -5.48 -0.09 6.57
CA LEU A 53 -5.72 0.13 8.00
C LEU A 53 -4.42 0.14 8.78
N LEU A 54 -3.54 -0.86 8.58
CA LEU A 54 -2.22 -0.91 9.19
C LEU A 54 -1.40 0.34 8.87
N ALA A 55 -1.34 0.76 7.59
CA ALA A 55 -0.61 1.95 7.17
C ALA A 55 -1.14 3.24 7.83
N ARG A 56 -2.45 3.28 8.16
CA ARG A 56 -3.08 4.40 8.87
C ARG A 56 -2.77 4.40 10.36
N VAL A 57 -2.84 3.24 11.00
CA VAL A 57 -2.56 3.07 12.44
C VAL A 57 -1.07 3.25 12.72
N TYR A 58 -0.21 2.74 11.86
CA TYR A 58 1.25 2.81 11.99
C TYR A 58 1.80 4.17 11.53
N ASN A 59 1.06 5.26 11.78
CA ASN A 59 1.59 6.61 11.55
C ASN A 59 2.23 7.11 12.84
N THR A 60 3.50 6.76 13.07
CA THR A 60 4.24 7.12 14.26
C THR A 60 4.49 8.62 14.31
N LYS A 61 4.50 9.21 15.52
CA LYS A 61 4.92 10.60 15.74
C LYS A 61 6.30 10.87 15.12
N ARG A 62 7.21 9.89 15.24
CA ARG A 62 8.55 9.95 14.69
C ARG A 62 8.55 10.16 13.16
N HIS A 63 7.69 9.46 12.40
CA HIS A 63 7.60 9.66 10.95
C HIS A 63 7.13 11.07 10.59
N ALA A 64 6.21 11.65 11.38
CA ALA A 64 5.77 13.03 11.19
C ALA A 64 6.89 14.04 11.51
N GLU A 65 7.63 13.83 12.59
CA GLU A 65 8.78 14.66 12.98
C GLU A 65 9.91 14.61 11.94
N LEU A 66 10.21 13.41 11.42
CA LEU A 66 11.23 13.25 10.36
C LEU A 66 10.81 13.92 9.06
N LYS A 67 9.51 13.87 8.72
CA LYS A 67 8.96 14.57 7.56
C LYS A 67 9.09 16.08 7.70
N GLU A 68 8.69 16.64 8.85
CA GLU A 68 8.78 18.06 9.16
C GLU A 68 10.23 18.55 9.12
N ASN A 69 11.15 17.77 9.70
CA ASN A 69 12.59 18.06 9.66
C ASN A 69 13.13 18.07 8.22
N TYR A 70 12.72 17.11 7.39
CA TYR A 70 13.10 17.08 5.97
C TYR A 70 12.53 18.29 5.21
N GLU A 71 11.24 18.60 5.38
CA GLU A 71 10.58 19.74 4.73
C GLU A 71 11.23 21.07 5.13
N HIS A 72 11.59 21.24 6.40
CA HIS A 72 12.31 22.42 6.89
C HIS A 72 13.65 22.64 6.17
N TRP A 73 14.50 21.60 6.06
CA TRP A 73 15.79 21.70 5.38
C TRP A 73 15.64 21.88 3.88
N PHE A 74 14.60 21.30 3.29
CA PHE A 74 14.29 21.47 1.88
C PHE A 74 13.87 22.90 1.53
N GLU A 75 13.02 23.53 2.35
CA GLU A 75 12.63 24.93 2.17
C GLU A 75 13.83 25.88 2.38
N LEU A 76 14.65 25.67 3.40
CA LEU A 76 15.90 26.44 3.60
C LEU A 76 16.83 26.36 2.39
N ARG A 77 16.97 25.18 1.79
CA ARG A 77 17.74 25.01 0.56
C ARG A 77 17.15 25.81 -0.59
N LYS A 78 15.84 25.77 -0.72
CA LYS A 78 15.12 26.48 -1.78
C LYS A 78 15.26 28.01 -1.63
N GLU A 79 15.14 28.53 -0.41
CA GLU A 79 15.42 29.93 -0.08
C GLU A 79 16.87 30.33 -0.41
N ALA A 80 17.84 29.49 -0.02
CA ALA A 80 19.24 29.71 -0.34
C ALA A 80 19.50 29.79 -1.86
N MET A 81 18.78 28.99 -2.66
CA MET A 81 18.88 29.02 -4.12
C MET A 81 18.21 30.23 -4.78
N ALA A 82 17.31 30.92 -4.08
CA ALA A 82 16.60 32.10 -4.58
C ALA A 82 17.40 33.42 -4.43
N GLY A 83 18.60 33.39 -3.80
CA GLY A 83 19.44 34.57 -3.63
C GLY A 83 19.95 35.17 -4.96
N GLU A 84 20.17 36.48 -4.98
CA GLU A 84 20.58 37.24 -6.17
C GLU A 84 22.00 36.85 -6.68
N ASP A 85 22.94 36.54 -5.76
CA ASP A 85 24.29 36.09 -6.09
C ASP A 85 24.30 34.57 -6.33
N ARG A 86 24.35 34.19 -7.60
CA ARG A 86 24.24 32.78 -8.05
C ARG A 86 25.37 31.86 -7.50
N GLU A 87 26.56 32.40 -7.33
CA GLU A 87 27.71 31.64 -6.83
C GLU A 87 27.59 31.37 -5.33
N LYS A 88 27.27 32.41 -4.55
CA LYS A 88 27.02 32.28 -3.09
C LYS A 88 25.80 31.42 -2.80
N SER A 89 24.74 31.59 -3.56
CA SER A 89 23.50 30.77 -3.43
C SER A 89 23.78 29.29 -3.64
N LYS A 90 24.56 28.93 -4.67
CA LYS A 90 24.96 27.56 -4.92
C LYS A 90 25.87 26.97 -3.82
N ALA A 91 26.82 27.75 -3.34
CA ALA A 91 27.71 27.33 -2.26
C ALA A 91 26.94 27.10 -0.96
N LEU A 92 26.00 27.99 -0.61
CA LEU A 92 25.15 27.87 0.57
C LEU A 92 24.22 26.65 0.47
N ALA A 93 23.56 26.45 -0.66
CA ALA A 93 22.70 25.31 -0.91
C ALA A 93 23.48 23.99 -0.81
N ARG A 94 24.69 23.93 -1.35
CA ARG A 94 25.58 22.76 -1.25
C ARG A 94 25.97 22.45 0.20
N ASN A 95 26.24 23.47 1.01
CA ASN A 95 26.53 23.29 2.42
C ASN A 95 25.32 22.73 3.20
N ILE A 96 24.11 23.21 2.90
CA ILE A 96 22.85 22.70 3.47
C ILE A 96 22.65 21.23 3.06
N ASP A 97 22.86 20.91 1.77
CA ASP A 97 22.74 19.55 1.26
C ASP A 97 23.67 18.58 1.99
N GLN A 98 24.94 18.94 2.15
CA GLN A 98 25.95 18.09 2.77
C GLN A 98 25.79 17.98 4.30
N ALA A 99 25.41 19.06 4.96
CA ALA A 99 25.38 19.10 6.43
C ALA A 99 24.14 18.45 7.03
N ARG A 100 22.96 18.69 6.46
CA ARG A 100 21.68 18.34 7.12
C ARG A 100 20.63 17.73 6.21
N LEU A 101 20.44 18.25 4.99
CA LEU A 101 19.35 17.83 4.12
C LEU A 101 19.45 16.37 3.71
N ASN A 102 20.63 15.90 3.31
CA ASN A 102 20.83 14.50 2.94
C ASN A 102 20.52 13.56 4.11
N LYS A 103 20.97 13.90 5.31
CA LYS A 103 20.66 13.11 6.50
C LYS A 103 19.16 13.07 6.77
N ALA A 104 18.50 14.24 6.78
CA ALA A 104 17.05 14.32 7.01
C ALA A 104 16.25 13.55 5.94
N TYR A 105 16.70 13.60 4.69
CA TYR A 105 16.12 12.83 3.59
C TYR A 105 16.25 11.31 3.82
N TYR A 106 17.44 10.82 4.14
CA TYR A 106 17.66 9.40 4.36
C TYR A 106 16.90 8.89 5.59
N ASP A 107 16.88 9.64 6.69
CA ASP A 107 16.16 9.28 7.90
C ASP A 107 14.63 9.18 7.62
N TYR A 108 14.07 10.16 6.93
CA TYR A 108 12.65 10.16 6.52
C TYR A 108 12.33 9.02 5.55
N PHE A 109 13.16 8.86 4.50
CA PHE A 109 12.99 7.82 3.49
C PHE A 109 13.05 6.42 4.10
N PHE A 110 14.05 6.16 4.95
CA PHE A 110 14.27 4.84 5.55
C PHE A 110 13.14 4.47 6.50
N GLU A 111 12.67 5.39 7.33
CA GLU A 111 11.51 5.19 8.20
C GLU A 111 10.24 4.91 7.38
N GLY A 112 10.00 5.67 6.31
CA GLY A 112 8.88 5.44 5.38
C GLY A 112 8.96 4.10 4.66
N PHE A 113 10.16 3.69 4.27
CA PHE A 113 10.42 2.40 3.64
C PHE A 113 10.17 1.24 4.58
N LEU A 114 10.71 1.27 5.81
CA LEU A 114 10.46 0.25 6.85
C LEU A 114 8.97 0.15 7.16
N LYS A 115 8.30 1.29 7.31
CA LYS A 115 6.85 1.34 7.48
C LYS A 115 6.13 0.61 6.34
N SER A 116 6.50 0.89 5.08
CA SER A 116 5.90 0.25 3.91
C SER A 116 6.14 -1.26 3.87
N ILE A 117 7.35 -1.71 4.24
CA ILE A 117 7.65 -3.14 4.34
C ILE A 117 6.71 -3.80 5.34
N ILE A 118 6.61 -3.30 6.56
CA ILE A 118 5.85 -3.93 7.64
C ILE A 118 4.34 -3.86 7.36
N THR A 119 3.84 -2.72 6.88
CA THR A 119 2.38 -2.52 6.75
C THR A 119 1.80 -3.00 5.43
N THR A 120 2.62 -3.17 4.40
CA THR A 120 2.13 -3.47 3.06
C THR A 120 2.82 -4.69 2.45
N ILE A 121 4.15 -4.68 2.35
CA ILE A 121 4.89 -5.73 1.65
C ILE A 121 4.79 -7.06 2.40
N LEU A 122 5.04 -7.06 3.69
CA LEU A 122 5.02 -8.26 4.52
C LEU A 122 3.65 -8.97 4.52
N PRO A 123 2.50 -8.30 4.76
CA PRO A 123 1.20 -8.93 4.66
C PRO A 123 0.89 -9.51 3.27
N ILE A 124 1.30 -8.82 2.20
CA ILE A 124 1.12 -9.32 0.83
C ILE A 124 1.95 -10.59 0.60
N LEU A 125 3.23 -10.60 1.02
CA LEU A 125 4.10 -11.77 0.87
C LEU A 125 3.60 -12.97 1.68
N LEU A 126 3.16 -12.76 2.92
CA LEU A 126 2.58 -13.81 3.75
C LEU A 126 1.31 -14.40 3.12
N THR A 127 0.44 -13.54 2.59
CA THR A 127 -0.78 -14.00 1.89
C THR A 127 -0.43 -14.72 0.59
N ALA A 128 0.56 -14.25 -0.16
CA ALA A 128 1.04 -14.91 -1.37
C ALA A 128 1.61 -16.32 -1.07
N ALA A 129 2.39 -16.45 0.01
CA ALA A 129 2.90 -17.75 0.47
C ALA A 129 1.75 -18.67 0.89
N TYR A 130 0.75 -18.14 1.61
CA TYR A 130 -0.44 -18.89 1.97
C TYR A 130 -1.20 -19.40 0.73
N ILE A 131 -1.47 -18.53 -0.25
CA ILE A 131 -2.16 -18.90 -1.50
C ILE A 131 -1.38 -19.99 -2.26
N ASN A 132 -0.06 -19.84 -2.36
CA ASN A 132 0.78 -20.83 -3.05
C ASN A 132 0.74 -22.20 -2.39
N ARG A 133 0.61 -22.25 -1.05
CA ARG A 133 0.48 -23.49 -0.28
C ARG A 133 -0.95 -24.05 -0.32
N ALA A 134 -1.94 -23.25 0.08
CA ALA A 134 -3.32 -23.70 0.28
C ALA A 134 -4.04 -24.04 -1.04
N TYR A 135 -3.70 -23.34 -2.12
CA TYR A 135 -4.29 -23.51 -3.44
C TYR A 135 -3.26 -24.07 -4.46
N SER A 136 -2.33 -24.93 -3.99
CA SER A 136 -1.45 -25.66 -4.88
C SER A 136 -2.27 -26.55 -5.85
N PRO A 137 -1.74 -26.92 -7.02
CA PRO A 137 -2.45 -27.78 -7.96
C PRO A 137 -2.94 -29.08 -7.33
N GLU A 138 -2.15 -29.66 -6.39
CA GLU A 138 -2.47 -30.88 -5.66
C GLU A 138 -3.67 -30.66 -4.74
N ASN A 139 -3.64 -29.60 -3.93
CA ASN A 139 -4.71 -29.28 -2.99
C ASN A 139 -6.02 -28.88 -3.72
N LEU A 140 -5.92 -28.10 -4.80
CA LEU A 140 -7.07 -27.76 -5.62
C LEU A 140 -7.71 -29.03 -6.23
N ASN A 141 -6.90 -29.94 -6.72
CA ASN A 141 -7.41 -31.20 -7.30
C ASN A 141 -8.12 -32.07 -6.26
N GLN A 142 -7.60 -32.12 -5.03
CA GLN A 142 -8.21 -32.87 -3.92
C GLN A 142 -9.54 -32.26 -3.46
N HIS A 143 -9.63 -30.93 -3.40
CA HIS A 143 -10.79 -30.25 -2.80
C HIS A 143 -11.85 -29.84 -3.83
N VAL A 144 -11.46 -29.55 -5.08
CA VAL A 144 -12.33 -28.98 -6.12
C VAL A 144 -12.37 -29.87 -7.37
N GLY A 145 -11.52 -30.90 -7.45
CA GLY A 145 -11.46 -31.81 -8.60
C GLY A 145 -10.77 -31.23 -9.85
N GLN A 146 -10.06 -30.10 -9.70
CA GLN A 146 -9.31 -29.47 -10.81
C GLN A 146 -8.07 -28.75 -10.28
N ALA A 147 -6.96 -28.84 -11.01
CA ALA A 147 -5.65 -28.31 -10.60
C ALA A 147 -5.44 -26.82 -11.01
N TYR A 148 -6.50 -26.10 -11.36
CA TYR A 148 -6.44 -24.73 -11.87
C TYR A 148 -7.66 -23.91 -11.45
N ILE A 149 -7.56 -22.58 -11.48
CA ILE A 149 -8.70 -21.69 -11.23
C ILE A 149 -9.53 -21.50 -12.51
N PHE A 150 -8.87 -21.18 -13.62
CA PHE A 150 -9.52 -21.04 -14.93
C PHE A 150 -8.72 -21.78 -16.00
N LYS A 151 -9.45 -22.33 -16.95
CA LYS A 151 -8.90 -22.96 -18.16
C LYS A 151 -9.57 -22.35 -19.37
N PHE A 152 -8.77 -21.70 -20.20
CA PHE A 152 -9.21 -21.17 -21.49
C PHE A 152 -8.68 -22.11 -22.58
N SER A 153 -9.57 -22.79 -23.27
CA SER A 153 -9.21 -23.65 -24.41
C SER A 153 -9.58 -22.89 -25.67
N ARG A 154 -8.59 -22.50 -26.45
CA ARG A 154 -8.80 -21.96 -27.80
C ARG A 154 -8.72 -23.07 -28.84
N GLU A 155 -7.91 -24.09 -28.57
CA GLU A 155 -7.80 -25.36 -29.30
C GLU A 155 -7.49 -26.47 -28.31
N ALA A 156 -7.90 -27.71 -28.58
CA ALA A 156 -7.75 -28.82 -27.64
C ALA A 156 -6.28 -29.18 -27.33
N SER A 157 -5.33 -28.68 -28.12
CA SER A 157 -3.91 -29.04 -28.06
C SER A 157 -3.09 -28.18 -27.09
N ASP A 158 -3.54 -26.93 -26.73
CA ASP A 158 -2.75 -26.04 -25.87
C ASP A 158 -3.65 -25.12 -25.01
N PRO A 159 -4.19 -25.64 -23.90
CA PRO A 159 -5.04 -24.85 -23.00
C PRO A 159 -4.24 -23.84 -22.17
N VAL A 160 -4.64 -22.58 -22.19
CA VAL A 160 -4.12 -21.56 -21.25
C VAL A 160 -4.71 -21.82 -19.86
N ILE A 161 -3.84 -22.13 -18.91
CA ILE A 161 -4.20 -22.44 -17.52
C ILE A 161 -3.83 -21.26 -16.63
N ILE A 162 -4.79 -20.79 -15.84
CA ILE A 162 -4.57 -19.77 -14.80
C ILE A 162 -4.50 -20.48 -13.45
N SER A 163 -3.30 -20.45 -12.83
CA SER A 163 -3.07 -20.95 -11.48
C SER A 163 -3.66 -20.02 -10.41
N ALA A 164 -3.83 -20.52 -9.19
CA ALA A 164 -4.32 -19.72 -8.06
C ALA A 164 -3.41 -18.54 -7.73
N PHE A 165 -2.09 -18.74 -7.79
CA PHE A 165 -1.13 -17.68 -7.55
C PHE A 165 -1.20 -16.56 -8.61
N PHE A 166 -1.31 -16.93 -9.89
CA PHE A 166 -1.45 -15.94 -10.95
C PHE A 166 -2.78 -15.18 -10.85
N TRP A 167 -3.87 -15.87 -10.50
CA TRP A 167 -5.16 -15.24 -10.24
C TRP A 167 -5.10 -14.27 -9.04
N PHE A 168 -4.40 -14.65 -7.96
CA PHE A 168 -4.14 -13.76 -6.82
C PHE A 168 -3.45 -12.46 -7.25
N VAL A 169 -2.40 -12.54 -8.08
CA VAL A 169 -1.68 -11.35 -8.57
C VAL A 169 -2.59 -10.46 -9.42
N ILE A 170 -3.40 -11.04 -10.30
CA ILE A 170 -4.40 -10.29 -11.09
C ILE A 170 -5.39 -9.58 -10.16
N CYS A 171 -5.97 -10.29 -9.20
CA CYS A 171 -6.89 -9.69 -8.22
C CYS A 171 -6.24 -8.56 -7.43
N LEU A 172 -4.99 -8.74 -7.00
CA LEU A 172 -4.23 -7.72 -6.27
C LEU A 172 -4.07 -6.43 -7.09
N LEU A 173 -3.70 -6.55 -8.37
CA LEU A 173 -3.59 -5.42 -9.28
C LEU A 173 -4.94 -4.74 -9.51
N LEU A 174 -6.00 -5.50 -9.79
CA LEU A 174 -7.33 -4.97 -10.04
C LEU A 174 -7.88 -4.22 -8.82
N VAL A 175 -7.75 -4.78 -7.61
CA VAL A 175 -8.21 -4.13 -6.37
C VAL A 175 -7.43 -2.85 -6.09
N HIS A 176 -6.10 -2.83 -6.31
CA HIS A 176 -5.30 -1.62 -6.16
C HIS A 176 -5.66 -0.55 -7.19
N LEU A 177 -5.85 -0.90 -8.46
CA LEU A 177 -6.28 0.03 -9.51
C LEU A 177 -7.67 0.61 -9.22
N THR A 178 -8.59 -0.23 -8.78
CA THR A 178 -9.95 0.19 -8.40
C THR A 178 -9.89 1.17 -7.21
N TRP A 179 -9.12 0.84 -6.19
CA TRP A 179 -8.92 1.72 -5.02
C TRP A 179 -8.32 3.07 -5.41
N PHE A 180 -7.31 3.06 -6.27
CA PHE A 180 -6.68 4.28 -6.76
C PHE A 180 -7.68 5.15 -7.54
N SER A 181 -8.45 4.54 -8.45
CA SER A 181 -9.46 5.22 -9.26
C SER A 181 -10.56 5.85 -8.40
N VAL A 182 -11.09 5.08 -7.44
CA VAL A 182 -12.11 5.58 -6.49
C VAL A 182 -11.56 6.73 -5.65
N SER A 183 -10.33 6.61 -5.16
CA SER A 183 -9.68 7.68 -4.38
C SER A 183 -9.51 8.97 -5.18
N LEU A 184 -9.18 8.88 -6.47
CA LEU A 184 -9.08 10.05 -7.37
C LEU A 184 -10.45 10.71 -7.59
N ILE A 185 -11.49 9.91 -7.83
CA ILE A 185 -12.87 10.42 -8.04
C ILE A 185 -13.35 11.16 -6.79
N ILE A 186 -13.17 10.57 -5.60
CA ILE A 186 -13.56 11.18 -4.32
C ILE A 186 -12.81 12.50 -4.11
N LYS A 187 -11.50 12.55 -4.33
CA LYS A 187 -10.71 13.78 -4.19
C LYS A 187 -11.19 14.88 -5.16
N ARG A 188 -11.49 14.52 -6.40
CA ARG A 188 -12.04 15.47 -7.39
C ARG A 188 -13.43 15.99 -7.02
N ALA A 189 -14.29 15.12 -6.50
CA ALA A 189 -15.63 15.49 -6.05
C ALA A 189 -15.60 16.46 -4.85
N ILE A 190 -14.71 16.20 -3.88
CA ILE A 190 -14.52 17.08 -2.71
C ILE A 190 -13.90 18.42 -3.12
N GLY A 191 -12.93 18.41 -4.03
CA GLY A 191 -12.31 19.64 -4.57
C GLY A 191 -13.31 20.53 -5.26
N ARG A 192 -14.22 19.98 -6.08
CA ARG A 192 -15.31 20.72 -6.72
C ARG A 192 -16.29 21.37 -5.73
N LYS A 193 -16.64 20.66 -4.64
CA LYS A 193 -17.52 21.22 -3.60
C LYS A 193 -16.88 22.41 -2.87
N LYS A 194 -15.55 22.41 -2.68
CA LYS A 194 -14.85 23.52 -2.04
C LYS A 194 -14.81 24.78 -2.92
N THR A 195 -14.65 24.67 -4.24
CA THR A 195 -14.68 25.79 -5.17
C THR A 195 -16.07 26.40 -5.26
N VAL A 196 -17.12 25.60 -5.41
CA VAL A 196 -18.51 26.09 -5.46
C VAL A 196 -18.93 26.81 -4.16
N ASN A 197 -18.55 26.29 -2.98
CA ASN A 197 -18.82 26.96 -1.70
C ASN A 197 -17.90 28.19 -1.44
N GLY A 198 -16.77 28.29 -2.10
CA GLY A 198 -15.89 29.46 -2.06
C GLY A 198 -16.46 30.63 -2.84
N ASP A 199 -16.97 30.36 -4.04
CA ASP A 199 -17.56 31.38 -4.92
C ASP A 199 -18.87 31.91 -4.35
N SER A 200 -19.74 31.09 -3.76
CA SER A 200 -20.97 31.55 -3.13
C SER A 200 -20.76 32.44 -1.90
N LYS A 201 -19.63 32.29 -1.18
CA LYS A 201 -19.27 33.17 -0.06
C LYS A 201 -18.68 34.54 -0.49
N LEU A 202 -18.20 34.65 -1.72
CA LEU A 202 -17.67 35.89 -2.26
C LEU A 202 -18.81 36.81 -2.84
N GLU A 203 -19.92 36.20 -3.27
CA GLU A 203 -21.11 36.93 -3.74
C GLU A 203 -21.98 37.45 -2.59
N GLU A 204 -21.86 36.97 -1.36
CA GLU A 204 -22.67 37.34 -0.20
C GLU A 204 -22.04 38.44 0.68
N LYS A 205 -20.98 39.15 0.24
CA LYS A 205 -20.52 40.36 0.92
C LYS A 205 -21.39 41.50 0.53
N PRO A 206 -22.13 42.13 1.47
CA PRO A 206 -22.91 43.32 1.18
C PRO A 206 -21.99 44.46 0.71
N HIS A 207 -22.36 45.08 -0.35
CA HIS A 207 -21.76 46.31 -0.85
C HIS A 207 -21.99 47.42 0.20
N GLU A 208 -21.02 47.63 1.08
CA GLU A 208 -21.03 48.79 1.96
C GLU A 208 -20.92 50.05 1.07
N ALA A 209 -22.02 50.78 1.01
CA ALA A 209 -22.08 52.08 0.34
C ALA A 209 -21.16 53.07 1.11
N PRO A 210 -20.46 53.97 0.39
CA PRO A 210 -19.67 55.03 1.03
C PRO A 210 -20.60 56.02 1.69
N GLU A 211 -20.51 56.17 3.00
CA GLU A 211 -21.08 57.29 3.73
C GLU A 211 -20.33 58.59 3.34
N ASN A 212 -21.12 59.55 2.90
CA ASN A 212 -20.71 60.97 2.67
C ASN A 212 -20.45 61.68 4.01
#